data_4adecafe4a0dfa9112ced169fafe19cf
#
_entry.id   4adecafe4a0dfa9112ced169fafe19cf
#
_cell.length_a   1.000
_cell.length_b   1.000
_cell.length_c   1.000
_cell.angle_alpha   90.00
_cell.angle_beta   90.00
_cell.angle_gamma   90.00
#
_symmetry.space_group_name_H-M   'P 1'
#
loop_
_entity.id
_entity.type
_entity.pdbx_description
1 polymer ?
#
loop_
_entity_poly.entity_id
_entity_poly.type
_entity_poly.pdbx_seq_one_letter_code
_entity_poly.pdbx_strand_id
1 'polypeptide(L)'
;MSTFEQAPKGAEPRAPGHVESARPRAAVGSASGSGLLERLFKLDAHNTTVRTEVIAGLTTFLTMAYIIFVNPSILGDAGMPKGAVFVATCLIAALGTLIMGLYANYPIAMAPGMGLNAYFSYVVVLGMGYTWQVALGAVFISGCLFLIVTVTGLRELFIQGIPQSLRTAITVGIGMFLALSRSRARA
;
A
#
# COMPACT_ATOMS: atom_id res chain seq x y z
N MET A 1 -62.26 42.47 36.16
CA MET A 1 -63.23 41.61 35.50
C MET A 1 -62.75 41.36 34.09
N SER A 2 -62.11 40.24 33.86
CA SER A 2 -62.01 39.56 32.56
C SER A 2 -60.97 38.43 32.72
N THR A 3 -61.54 37.25 32.73
CA THR A 3 -60.94 35.95 32.84
C THR A 3 -60.09 35.68 31.62
N PHE A 4 -58.75 35.54 31.79
CA PHE A 4 -57.91 35.00 30.73
C PHE A 4 -57.94 33.49 30.80
N GLU A 5 -58.62 32.94 29.85
CA GLU A 5 -58.70 31.53 29.52
C GLU A 5 -57.33 31.00 29.07
N GLN A 6 -56.77 30.08 29.83
CA GLN A 6 -55.52 29.42 29.48
C GLN A 6 -55.81 28.38 28.40
N ALA A 7 -55.24 28.59 27.23
CA ALA A 7 -55.18 27.56 26.18
C ALA A 7 -54.18 26.46 26.55
N PRO A 8 -54.50 25.16 26.29
CA PRO A 8 -53.60 24.06 26.64
C PRO A 8 -52.36 24.05 25.79
N LYS A 9 -51.19 24.13 26.45
CA LYS A 9 -49.90 23.81 25.88
C LYS A 9 -49.85 22.30 25.61
N GLY A 10 -49.64 21.91 24.38
CA GLY A 10 -49.28 20.51 24.12
C GLY A 10 -49.65 20.02 22.74
N ALA A 11 -48.89 20.40 21.76
CA ALA A 11 -48.69 19.54 20.57
C ALA A 11 -47.40 20.00 19.89
N GLU A 12 -46.27 19.49 20.35
CA GLU A 12 -45.06 19.47 19.54
C GLU A 12 -45.33 18.64 18.27
N PRO A 13 -45.02 19.16 17.08
CA PRO A 13 -45.10 18.34 15.87
C PRO A 13 -44.02 17.25 15.96
N ARG A 14 -44.44 15.98 16.06
CA ARG A 14 -43.58 14.83 15.87
C ARG A 14 -42.86 14.96 14.54
N ALA A 15 -41.58 15.11 14.57
CA ALA A 15 -40.72 14.96 13.42
C ALA A 15 -41.00 13.63 12.71
N PRO A 16 -41.05 13.60 11.38
CA PRO A 16 -41.25 12.36 10.64
C PRO A 16 -40.14 11.41 10.98
N GLY A 17 -40.53 10.21 11.43
CA GLY A 17 -39.60 9.17 11.87
C GLY A 17 -38.54 8.92 10.83
N HIS A 18 -37.29 8.98 11.27
CA HIS A 18 -36.18 8.36 10.57
C HIS A 18 -36.57 6.89 10.34
N VAL A 19 -36.94 6.59 9.12
CA VAL A 19 -36.98 5.22 8.63
C VAL A 19 -35.53 4.79 8.58
N GLU A 20 -35.04 4.26 9.70
CA GLU A 20 -33.88 3.46 9.78
C GLU A 20 -34.10 2.29 8.83
N SER A 21 -33.61 2.47 7.61
CA SER A 21 -33.59 1.39 6.62
C SER A 21 -32.71 0.30 7.25
N ALA A 22 -33.37 -0.64 7.89
CA ALA A 22 -32.82 -1.92 8.28
C ALA A 22 -32.29 -2.57 6.99
N ARG A 23 -31.02 -2.30 6.68
CA ARG A 23 -30.30 -3.12 5.71
C ARG A 23 -30.36 -4.53 6.28
N PRO A 24 -30.89 -5.49 5.55
CA PRO A 24 -30.81 -6.87 5.99
C PRO A 24 -29.31 -7.18 6.15
N ARG A 25 -28.87 -7.36 7.39
CA ARG A 25 -27.63 -8.06 7.67
C ARG A 25 -27.80 -9.43 7.03
N ALA A 26 -27.29 -9.56 5.80
CA ALA A 26 -27.05 -10.86 5.26
C ALA A 26 -26.23 -11.59 6.32
N ALA A 27 -26.84 -12.57 6.97
CA ALA A 27 -26.16 -13.52 7.80
C ALA A 27 -25.18 -14.23 6.87
N VAL A 28 -23.97 -13.69 6.78
CA VAL A 28 -22.85 -14.37 6.15
C VAL A 28 -22.58 -15.55 7.05
N GLY A 29 -23.02 -16.72 6.59
CA GLY A 29 -22.85 -17.97 7.28
C GLY A 29 -21.41 -18.09 7.75
N SER A 30 -21.25 -18.24 9.04
CA SER A 30 -20.01 -18.62 9.70
C SER A 30 -19.60 -20.00 9.18
N ALA A 31 -18.89 -20.02 8.05
CA ALA A 31 -18.02 -21.13 7.76
C ALA A 31 -16.87 -20.99 8.77
N SER A 32 -16.97 -21.74 9.86
CA SER A 32 -15.93 -21.89 10.87
C SER A 32 -14.67 -22.45 10.18
N GLY A 33 -13.89 -21.55 9.62
CA GLY A 33 -12.54 -21.81 9.17
C GLY A 33 -11.67 -21.99 10.40
N SER A 34 -11.21 -23.22 10.59
CA SER A 34 -10.36 -23.75 11.65
C SER A 34 -9.46 -22.69 12.30
N GLY A 35 -9.53 -22.60 13.62
CA GLY A 35 -8.94 -21.61 14.50
C GLY A 35 -7.46 -21.25 14.40
N LEU A 36 -6.70 -21.78 13.43
CA LEU A 36 -5.32 -21.37 13.12
C LEU A 36 -5.27 -20.09 12.26
N LEU A 37 -6.12 -20.01 11.23
CA LEU A 37 -6.20 -18.81 10.36
C LEU A 37 -6.76 -17.62 11.12
N GLU A 38 -7.73 -17.86 12.00
CA GLU A 38 -8.33 -16.83 12.83
C GLU A 38 -7.36 -16.30 13.89
N ARG A 39 -6.52 -17.16 14.47
CA ARG A 39 -5.45 -16.77 15.39
C ARG A 39 -4.33 -15.96 14.71
N LEU A 40 -3.99 -16.29 13.46
CA LEU A 40 -2.93 -15.60 12.71
C LEU A 40 -3.39 -14.28 12.14
N PHE A 41 -4.61 -14.20 11.59
CA PHE A 41 -5.06 -13.03 10.83
C PHE A 41 -6.13 -12.18 11.53
N LYS A 42 -6.61 -12.59 12.73
CA LYS A 42 -7.64 -11.85 13.51
C LYS A 42 -8.83 -11.40 12.63
N LEU A 43 -9.35 -12.31 11.81
CA LEU A 43 -10.37 -12.04 10.81
C LEU A 43 -11.63 -11.39 11.40
N ASP A 44 -12.05 -11.81 12.60
CA ASP A 44 -13.19 -11.23 13.31
C ASP A 44 -12.96 -9.77 13.69
N ALA A 45 -11.74 -9.40 14.07
CA ALA A 45 -11.40 -8.01 14.40
C ALA A 45 -11.46 -7.08 13.18
N HIS A 46 -11.25 -7.62 11.99
CA HIS A 46 -11.29 -6.87 10.72
C HIS A 46 -12.63 -7.00 9.97
N ASN A 47 -13.62 -7.72 10.53
CA ASN A 47 -14.92 -7.97 9.89
C ASN A 47 -14.80 -8.50 8.45
N THR A 48 -13.80 -9.34 8.18
CA THR A 48 -13.53 -9.91 6.86
C THR A 48 -13.73 -11.42 6.85
N THR A 49 -13.90 -11.99 5.67
CA THR A 49 -13.98 -13.43 5.47
C THR A 49 -12.75 -13.92 4.74
N VAL A 50 -12.34 -15.19 4.98
CA VAL A 50 -11.22 -15.83 4.29
C VAL A 50 -11.34 -15.69 2.77
N ARG A 51 -12.54 -15.83 2.23
CA ARG A 51 -12.80 -15.67 0.80
C ARG A 51 -12.48 -14.25 0.30
N THR A 52 -12.87 -13.24 1.05
CA THR A 52 -12.61 -11.83 0.70
C THR A 52 -11.11 -11.54 0.71
N GLU A 53 -10.39 -12.03 1.72
CA GLU A 53 -8.93 -11.87 1.84
C GLU A 53 -8.18 -12.58 0.70
N VAL A 54 -8.58 -13.78 0.34
CA VAL A 54 -7.96 -14.52 -0.79
C VAL A 54 -8.19 -13.78 -2.11
N ILE A 55 -9.41 -13.30 -2.36
CA ILE A 55 -9.72 -12.55 -3.59
C ILE A 55 -8.95 -11.22 -3.62
N ALA A 56 -8.87 -10.51 -2.50
CA ALA A 56 -8.10 -9.28 -2.37
C ALA A 56 -6.61 -9.52 -2.62
N GLY A 57 -6.04 -10.57 -2.01
CA GLY A 57 -4.64 -10.97 -2.22
C GLY A 57 -4.35 -11.35 -3.67
N LEU A 58 -5.23 -12.11 -4.32
CA LEU A 58 -5.09 -12.46 -5.73
C LEU A 58 -5.16 -11.22 -6.64
N THR A 59 -6.09 -10.32 -6.36
CA THR A 59 -6.21 -9.06 -7.11
C THR A 59 -4.95 -8.22 -6.97
N THR A 60 -4.41 -8.09 -5.77
CA THR A 60 -3.16 -7.37 -5.50
C THR A 60 -1.99 -8.03 -6.23
N PHE A 61 -1.89 -9.35 -6.18
CA PHE A 61 -0.86 -10.10 -6.91
C PHE A 61 -0.94 -9.85 -8.42
N LEU A 62 -2.12 -9.94 -9.03
CA LEU A 62 -2.30 -9.72 -10.46
C LEU A 62 -1.94 -8.28 -10.88
N THR A 63 -2.26 -7.29 -10.05
CA THR A 63 -1.89 -5.89 -10.32
C THR A 63 -0.39 -5.65 -10.25
N MET A 64 0.35 -6.44 -9.47
CA MET A 64 1.80 -6.31 -9.29
C MET A 64 2.61 -7.29 -10.15
N ALA A 65 1.97 -8.30 -10.74
CA ALA A 65 2.65 -9.36 -11.50
C ALA A 65 3.48 -8.82 -12.67
N TYR A 66 3.09 -7.69 -13.27
CA TYR A 66 3.84 -7.07 -14.35
C TYR A 66 5.28 -6.67 -13.95
N ILE A 67 5.52 -6.37 -12.66
CA ILE A 67 6.85 -5.99 -12.14
C ILE A 67 7.85 -7.11 -12.33
N ILE A 68 7.40 -8.36 -12.24
CA ILE A 68 8.23 -9.56 -12.41
C ILE A 68 8.90 -9.58 -13.79
N PHE A 69 8.26 -9.02 -14.80
CA PHE A 69 8.80 -8.96 -16.17
C PHE A 69 9.49 -7.62 -16.47
N VAL A 70 8.93 -6.52 -16.01
CA VAL A 70 9.46 -5.19 -16.32
C VAL A 70 10.76 -4.90 -15.53
N ASN A 71 10.86 -5.36 -14.30
CA ASN A 71 12.06 -5.14 -13.50
C ASN A 71 13.33 -5.80 -14.08
N PRO A 72 13.30 -7.09 -14.52
CA PRO A 72 14.44 -7.69 -15.22
C PRO A 72 14.74 -7.04 -16.57
N SER A 73 13.75 -6.47 -17.25
CA SER A 73 14.00 -5.73 -18.49
C SER A 73 14.81 -4.47 -18.24
N ILE A 74 14.39 -3.64 -17.27
CA ILE A 74 15.06 -2.38 -16.91
C ILE A 74 16.49 -2.63 -16.40
N LEU A 75 16.69 -3.59 -15.50
CA LEU A 75 18.00 -3.91 -14.95
C LEU A 75 18.87 -4.69 -15.94
N GLY A 76 18.26 -5.41 -16.88
CA GLY A 76 18.93 -6.07 -17.97
C GLY A 76 19.59 -5.10 -18.97
N ASP A 77 19.00 -3.91 -19.15
CA ASP A 77 19.60 -2.84 -19.97
C ASP A 77 20.91 -2.30 -19.34
N ALA A 78 21.03 -2.40 -18.03
CA ALA A 78 22.27 -2.10 -17.30
C ALA A 78 23.33 -3.23 -17.36
N GLY A 79 23.09 -4.29 -18.14
CA GLY A 79 24.00 -5.42 -18.29
C GLY A 79 23.87 -6.50 -17.21
N MET A 80 22.86 -6.47 -16.38
CA MET A 80 22.59 -7.53 -15.41
C MET A 80 21.96 -8.76 -16.07
N PRO A 81 22.27 -9.99 -15.62
CA PRO A 81 21.66 -11.20 -16.16
C PRO A 81 20.17 -11.25 -15.82
N LYS A 82 19.31 -11.12 -16.83
CA LYS A 82 17.84 -11.03 -16.68
C LYS A 82 17.23 -12.16 -15.85
N GLY A 83 17.72 -13.39 -16.01
CA GLY A 83 17.26 -14.55 -15.27
C GLY A 83 17.54 -14.44 -13.75
N ALA A 84 18.73 -14.00 -13.38
CA ALA A 84 19.08 -13.80 -11.97
C ALA A 84 18.25 -12.68 -11.33
N VAL A 85 18.05 -11.58 -12.06
CA VAL A 85 17.20 -10.45 -11.61
C VAL A 85 15.75 -10.89 -11.44
N PHE A 86 15.24 -11.70 -12.36
CA PHE A 86 13.88 -12.27 -12.26
C PHE A 86 13.68 -13.06 -10.97
N VAL A 87 14.58 -14.02 -10.72
CA VAL A 87 14.51 -14.86 -9.51
C VAL A 87 14.66 -14.02 -8.23
N ALA A 88 15.62 -13.09 -8.21
CA ALA A 88 15.83 -12.21 -7.07
C ALA A 88 14.60 -11.33 -6.81
N THR A 89 13.98 -10.79 -7.85
CA THR A 89 12.75 -9.97 -7.74
C THR A 89 11.61 -10.79 -7.13
N CYS A 90 11.37 -12.01 -7.61
CA CYS A 90 10.34 -12.89 -7.07
C CYS A 90 10.60 -13.26 -5.60
N LEU A 91 11.84 -13.60 -5.25
CA LEU A 91 12.19 -13.97 -3.88
C LEU A 91 12.04 -12.80 -2.91
N ILE A 92 12.53 -11.63 -3.27
CA ILE A 92 12.44 -10.42 -2.42
C ILE A 92 10.99 -9.98 -2.25
N ALA A 93 10.19 -9.99 -3.33
CA ALA A 93 8.78 -9.65 -3.27
C ALA A 93 8.00 -10.65 -2.40
N ALA A 94 8.26 -11.95 -2.55
CA ALA A 94 7.62 -13.00 -1.76
C ALA A 94 7.99 -12.87 -0.27
N LEU A 95 9.28 -12.76 0.06
CA LEU A 95 9.75 -12.62 1.44
C LEU A 95 9.23 -11.33 2.09
N GLY A 96 9.33 -10.20 1.39
CA GLY A 96 8.84 -8.92 1.89
C GLY A 96 7.32 -8.94 2.15
N THR A 97 6.55 -9.50 1.22
CA THR A 97 5.09 -9.62 1.38
C THR A 97 4.72 -10.59 2.50
N LEU A 98 5.43 -11.72 2.65
CA LEU A 98 5.22 -12.65 3.75
C LEU A 98 5.51 -12.02 5.11
N ILE A 99 6.60 -11.29 5.25
CA ILE A 99 6.95 -10.57 6.48
C ILE A 99 5.87 -9.52 6.80
N MET A 100 5.41 -8.76 5.82
CA MET A 100 4.33 -7.78 6.01
C MET A 100 3.01 -8.44 6.41
N GLY A 101 2.64 -9.56 5.78
CA GLY A 101 1.40 -10.27 6.07
C GLY A 101 1.42 -11.00 7.40
N LEU A 102 2.51 -11.70 7.73
CA LEU A 102 2.57 -12.56 8.90
C LEU A 102 3.05 -11.84 10.17
N TYR A 103 4.03 -10.95 10.05
CA TYR A 103 4.63 -10.24 11.19
C TYR A 103 3.93 -8.91 11.47
N ALA A 104 3.76 -8.07 10.45
CA ALA A 104 3.15 -6.76 10.60
C ALA A 104 1.61 -6.81 10.53
N ASN A 105 1.02 -7.91 10.05
CA ASN A 105 -0.43 -8.09 9.86
C ASN A 105 -1.06 -6.95 9.03
N TYR A 106 -0.32 -6.45 8.01
CA TYR A 106 -0.82 -5.46 7.07
C TYR A 106 -1.02 -6.09 5.69
N PRO A 107 -2.18 -5.89 5.05
CA PRO A 107 -2.49 -6.42 3.71
C PRO A 107 -1.81 -5.59 2.60
N ILE A 108 -0.49 -5.40 2.72
CA ILE A 108 0.30 -4.61 1.77
C ILE A 108 1.31 -5.54 1.10
N ALA A 109 1.24 -5.62 -0.23
CA ALA A 109 2.24 -6.33 -1.00
C ALA A 109 3.49 -5.47 -1.21
N MET A 110 4.66 -6.09 -1.07
CA MET A 110 5.96 -5.43 -1.25
C MET A 110 6.53 -5.78 -2.62
N ALA A 111 6.97 -4.75 -3.34
CA ALA A 111 7.63 -4.93 -4.63
C ALA A 111 8.70 -3.86 -4.84
N PRO A 112 9.71 -4.13 -5.72
CA PRO A 112 10.73 -3.15 -6.07
C PRO A 112 10.14 -1.88 -6.69
N GLY A 113 10.69 -0.72 -6.31
CA GLY A 113 10.29 0.57 -6.85
C GLY A 113 10.84 0.81 -8.25
N MET A 114 10.00 0.79 -9.27
CA MET A 114 10.42 0.92 -10.67
C MET A 114 11.16 2.21 -10.99
N GLY A 115 10.78 3.33 -10.38
CA GLY A 115 11.43 4.61 -10.60
C GLY A 115 12.90 4.61 -10.16
N LEU A 116 13.21 3.99 -9.02
CA LEU A 116 14.58 3.85 -8.54
C LEU A 116 15.39 2.89 -9.40
N ASN A 117 14.78 1.82 -9.88
CA ASN A 117 15.44 0.86 -10.76
C ASN A 117 15.75 1.47 -12.14
N ALA A 118 14.85 2.29 -12.67
CA ALA A 118 15.12 3.06 -13.89
C ALA A 118 16.25 4.09 -13.68
N TYR A 119 16.25 4.79 -12.57
CA TYR A 119 17.34 5.71 -12.20
C TYR A 119 18.69 4.96 -12.11
N PHE A 120 18.71 3.82 -11.43
CA PHE A 120 19.89 2.96 -11.34
C PHE A 120 20.42 2.57 -12.72
N SER A 121 19.57 2.05 -13.58
CA SER A 121 19.99 1.55 -14.90
C SER A 121 20.39 2.67 -15.85
N TYR A 122 19.55 3.69 -16.01
CA TYR A 122 19.74 4.69 -17.06
C TYR A 122 20.64 5.86 -16.64
N VAL A 123 20.59 6.26 -15.38
CA VAL A 123 21.41 7.39 -14.90
C VAL A 123 22.74 6.92 -14.34
N VAL A 124 22.74 5.96 -13.43
CA VAL A 124 23.97 5.56 -12.73
C VAL A 124 24.83 4.65 -13.61
N VAL A 125 24.28 3.59 -14.18
CA VAL A 125 25.06 2.63 -14.96
C VAL A 125 25.35 3.16 -16.36
N LEU A 126 24.32 3.50 -17.14
CA LEU A 126 24.49 3.93 -18.53
C LEU A 126 24.94 5.39 -18.65
N GLY A 127 24.42 6.29 -17.80
CA GLY A 127 24.74 7.72 -17.87
C GLY A 127 26.11 8.08 -17.29
N MET A 128 26.48 7.49 -16.14
CA MET A 128 27.77 7.75 -15.47
C MET A 128 28.86 6.75 -15.87
N GLY A 129 28.52 5.67 -16.60
CA GLY A 129 29.48 4.68 -17.08
C GLY A 129 30.02 3.74 -16.01
N TYR A 130 29.38 3.64 -14.84
CA TYR A 130 29.77 2.69 -13.82
C TYR A 130 29.32 1.27 -14.16
N THR A 131 30.11 0.28 -13.76
CA THR A 131 29.66 -1.11 -13.87
C THR A 131 28.51 -1.38 -12.89
N TRP A 132 27.57 -2.23 -13.29
CA TRP A 132 26.42 -2.56 -12.45
C TRP A 132 26.80 -3.13 -11.07
N GLN A 133 27.97 -3.80 -10.97
CA GLN A 133 28.50 -4.35 -9.70
C GLN A 133 28.85 -3.22 -8.72
N VAL A 134 29.51 -2.18 -9.19
CA VAL A 134 29.86 -1.01 -8.35
C VAL A 134 28.61 -0.26 -7.91
N ALA A 135 27.67 -0.06 -8.83
CA ALA A 135 26.41 0.60 -8.55
C ALA A 135 25.57 -0.22 -7.53
N LEU A 136 25.54 -1.55 -7.65
CA LEU A 136 24.85 -2.43 -6.71
C LEU A 136 25.50 -2.41 -5.33
N GLY A 137 26.83 -2.33 -5.26
CA GLY A 137 27.58 -2.13 -4.01
C GLY A 137 27.19 -0.84 -3.31
N ALA A 138 27.03 0.26 -4.05
CA ALA A 138 26.59 1.55 -3.49
C ALA A 138 25.16 1.45 -2.95
N VAL A 139 24.26 0.75 -3.65
CA VAL A 139 22.88 0.50 -3.17
C VAL A 139 22.89 -0.33 -1.90
N PHE A 140 23.75 -1.34 -1.81
CA PHE A 140 23.87 -2.17 -0.61
C PHE A 140 24.33 -1.35 0.61
N ILE A 141 25.37 -0.52 0.43
CA ILE A 141 25.86 0.38 1.49
C ILE A 141 24.77 1.36 1.93
N SER A 142 24.04 1.94 0.97
CA SER A 142 22.92 2.81 1.24
C SER A 142 21.81 2.11 2.02
N GLY A 143 21.50 0.84 1.69
CA GLY A 143 20.54 0.01 2.42
C GLY A 143 20.97 -0.26 3.87
N CYS A 144 22.25 -0.60 4.10
CA CYS A 144 22.79 -0.78 5.44
C CYS A 144 22.72 0.52 6.27
N LEU A 145 23.06 1.64 5.66
CA LEU A 145 23.00 2.96 6.29
C LEU A 145 21.56 3.32 6.66
N PHE A 146 20.60 3.03 5.76
CA PHE A 146 19.19 3.21 6.01
C PHE A 146 18.66 2.35 7.18
N LEU A 147 19.14 1.10 7.29
CA LEU A 147 18.79 0.25 8.44
C LEU A 147 19.30 0.83 9.74
N ILE A 148 20.56 1.31 9.78
CA ILE A 148 21.16 1.96 10.95
C ILE A 148 20.32 3.18 11.37
N VAL A 149 19.96 4.04 10.42
CA VAL A 149 19.14 5.23 10.67
C VAL A 149 17.75 4.85 11.18
N THR A 150 17.19 3.74 10.68
CA THR A 150 15.87 3.26 11.11
C THR A 150 15.89 2.71 12.54
N VAL A 151 16.94 1.93 12.89
CA VAL A 151 17.09 1.35 14.24
C VAL A 151 17.40 2.42 15.29
N THR A 152 18.17 3.45 14.93
CA THR A 152 18.49 4.57 15.82
C THR A 152 17.34 5.55 16.06
N GLY A 153 16.19 5.37 15.39
CA GLY A 153 15.03 6.26 15.54
C GLY A 153 15.18 7.64 14.85
N LEU A 154 16.33 7.91 14.25
CA LEU A 154 16.59 9.15 13.50
C LEU A 154 15.59 9.37 12.37
N ARG A 155 14.98 8.30 11.85
CA ARG A 155 13.95 8.36 10.82
C ARG A 155 12.76 9.22 11.23
N GLU A 156 12.29 9.11 12.47
CA GLU A 156 11.17 9.93 12.99
C GLU A 156 11.53 11.40 13.01
N LEU A 157 12.77 11.74 13.41
CA LEU A 157 13.26 13.11 13.43
C LEU A 157 13.28 13.72 12.02
N PHE A 158 13.73 12.96 11.00
CA PHE A 158 13.68 13.39 9.60
C PHE A 158 12.25 13.60 9.09
N ILE A 159 11.33 12.68 9.44
CA ILE A 159 9.93 12.78 9.02
C ILE A 159 9.23 13.97 9.68
N GLN A 160 9.52 14.24 10.94
CA GLN A 160 8.97 15.39 11.67
C GLN A 160 9.55 16.72 11.16
N GLY A 161 10.79 16.74 10.69
CA GLY A 161 11.44 17.89 10.08
C GLY A 161 10.87 18.31 8.72
N ILE A 162 10.10 17.44 8.06
CA ILE A 162 9.50 17.74 6.76
C ILE A 162 8.18 18.49 6.97
N PRO A 163 8.05 19.75 6.51
CA PRO A 163 6.82 20.52 6.59
C PRO A 163 5.65 19.78 5.92
N GLN A 164 4.45 19.93 6.48
CA GLN A 164 3.27 19.20 6.00
C GLN A 164 2.91 19.59 4.54
N SER A 165 3.20 20.83 4.15
CA SER A 165 3.06 21.29 2.76
C SER A 165 3.91 20.49 1.77
N LEU A 166 5.14 20.15 2.16
CA LEU A 166 6.05 19.36 1.31
C LEU A 166 5.57 17.90 1.16
N ARG A 167 5.04 17.31 2.21
CA ARG A 167 4.44 15.96 2.14
C ARG A 167 3.26 15.93 1.18
N THR A 168 2.39 16.92 1.26
CA THR A 168 1.26 17.06 0.34
C THR A 168 1.73 17.28 -1.11
N ALA A 169 2.74 18.11 -1.32
CA ALA A 169 3.32 18.35 -2.64
C ALA A 169 3.93 17.06 -3.25
N ILE A 170 4.63 16.25 -2.46
CA ILE A 170 5.17 14.97 -2.91
C ILE A 170 4.04 14.03 -3.33
N THR A 171 2.98 13.92 -2.55
CA THR A 171 1.83 13.06 -2.86
C THR A 171 1.14 13.49 -4.16
N VAL A 172 0.91 14.79 -4.33
CA VAL A 172 0.35 15.37 -5.57
C VAL A 172 1.28 15.13 -6.76
N GLY A 173 2.59 15.32 -6.57
CA GLY A 173 3.61 15.08 -7.60
C GLY A 173 3.62 13.63 -8.09
N ILE A 174 3.55 12.67 -7.18
CA ILE A 174 3.47 11.24 -7.53
C ILE A 174 2.17 10.94 -8.29
N GLY A 175 1.04 11.47 -7.82
CA GLY A 175 -0.26 11.31 -8.50
C GLY A 175 -0.24 11.89 -9.92
N MET A 176 0.33 13.07 -10.10
CA MET A 176 0.45 13.73 -11.40
C MET A 176 1.41 12.99 -12.34
N PHE A 177 2.53 12.47 -11.82
CA PHE A 177 3.45 11.63 -12.57
C PHE A 177 2.77 10.35 -13.10
N LEU A 178 1.99 9.68 -12.27
CA LEU A 178 1.23 8.49 -12.67
C LEU A 178 0.16 8.82 -13.72
N ALA A 179 -0.52 9.95 -13.60
CA ALA A 179 -1.50 10.40 -14.58
C ALA A 179 -0.87 10.69 -15.94
N LEU A 180 0.27 11.39 -15.97
CA LEU A 180 1.01 11.72 -17.18
C LEU A 180 1.64 10.48 -17.85
N SER A 181 2.19 9.54 -17.08
CA SER A 181 2.73 8.30 -17.63
C SER A 181 1.64 7.44 -18.28
N ARG A 182 0.44 7.44 -17.74
CA ARG A 182 -0.71 6.76 -18.34
C ARG A 182 -1.19 7.43 -19.64
N SER A 183 -1.14 8.75 -19.74
CA SER A 183 -1.54 9.48 -20.96
C SER A 183 -0.58 9.22 -22.11
N ARG A 184 0.73 9.12 -21.84
CA ARG A 184 1.74 8.78 -22.86
C ARG A 184 1.64 7.34 -23.38
N ALA A 185 1.17 6.42 -22.56
CA ALA A 185 0.99 5.02 -22.98
C ALA A 185 -0.24 4.82 -23.91
N ARG A 186 -1.06 5.85 -24.10
CA ARG A 186 -2.26 5.82 -24.96
C ARG A 186 -2.08 6.60 -26.27
N ALA A 187 -1.00 7.34 -26.42
CA ALA A 187 -0.62 8.05 -27.64
C ALA A 187 0.37 7.25 -28.48
#